data_a575500c7a0be7bcc07c4261f6f984b3
#
_entry.id   a575500c7a0be7bcc07c4261f6f984b3
#
_cell.length_a   1.000
_cell.length_b   1.000
_cell.length_c   1.000
_cell.angle_alpha   90.00
_cell.angle_beta   90.00
_cell.angle_gamma   90.00
#
_symmetry.space_group_name_H-M   'P 1'
#
loop_
_entity.id
_entity.type
_entity.pdbx_description
1 polymer ?
#
loop_
_entity_poly.entity_id
_entity_poly.type
_entity_poly.pdbx_seq_one_letter_code
_entity_poly.pdbx_strand_id
1 'polypeptide(L)'
;MTEIAMFKFGKHFVLATALGLVLVASSEAGQVIDRVVANVNGHVVLQSDWEQEVAFEAFTNAREPESFTADERKAALDRLIDQELLREQVRPSQPAPTDQVAARVAEVRNEFRKLHPDWATDEGWHATLQRYGLTQSALEKRVGDQLQIMKLAEDRLRPSIQIDERAVETYYHDQLLPELKQAGSRITPLTEVFGRIKNLLAEKKMNELLSGWLASLRSESHIATPDPKAGEQNR
;
A
#
# COMPACT_ATOMS: atom_id res chain seq x y z
N MET A 1 1.20 94.41 -4.32
CA MET A 1 1.70 94.85 -5.65
C MET A 1 1.68 93.63 -6.52
N THR A 2 0.60 93.58 -7.31
CA THR A 2 0.62 93.61 -8.79
C THR A 2 0.96 92.23 -9.35
N GLU A 3 0.18 91.63 -10.07
CA GLU A 3 -0.87 91.65 -11.06
C GLU A 3 -0.74 90.37 -11.89
N ILE A 4 -1.85 89.65 -12.11
CA ILE A 4 -2.67 89.54 -13.33
C ILE A 4 -1.91 89.04 -14.55
N ALA A 5 -2.36 87.91 -15.08
CA ALA A 5 -2.88 87.64 -16.43
C ALA A 5 -2.92 86.13 -16.65
N MET A 6 -3.98 85.42 -16.71
CA MET A 6 -5.07 85.24 -17.70
C MET A 6 -4.55 85.08 -19.16
N PHE A 7 -4.65 83.86 -19.71
CA PHE A 7 -5.12 83.61 -21.08
C PHE A 7 -5.22 82.09 -21.35
N LYS A 8 -6.33 81.57 -21.43
CA LYS A 8 -7.22 81.05 -22.47
C LYS A 8 -6.66 80.08 -23.54
N PHE A 9 -7.49 79.07 -23.76
CA PHE A 9 -7.67 78.20 -24.94
C PHE A 9 -6.66 77.08 -25.11
N GLY A 10 -7.01 75.87 -25.34
CA GLY A 10 -8.26 75.24 -25.79
C GLY A 10 -7.99 73.83 -26.25
N LYS A 11 -9.05 73.06 -26.22
CA LYS A 11 -9.39 71.96 -27.12
C LYS A 11 -8.75 70.57 -26.92
N HIS A 12 -9.67 69.71 -26.55
CA HIS A 12 -9.78 68.34 -27.03
C HIS A 12 -8.63 67.38 -26.70
N PHE A 13 -8.67 66.77 -25.52
CA PHE A 13 -8.06 65.49 -25.31
C PHE A 13 -9.12 64.44 -25.37
N VAL A 14 -9.13 63.69 -26.46
CA VAL A 14 -9.95 62.54 -26.73
C VAL A 14 -9.60 61.47 -25.72
N LEU A 15 -10.51 61.13 -24.81
CA LEU A 15 -10.40 60.06 -23.87
C LEU A 15 -10.54 58.75 -24.64
N ALA A 16 -9.41 58.14 -25.05
CA ALA A 16 -9.36 56.80 -25.60
C ALA A 16 -9.42 55.84 -24.42
N THR A 17 -10.62 55.39 -24.05
CA THR A 17 -10.88 54.26 -23.17
C THR A 17 -10.45 52.98 -23.88
N ALA A 18 -9.17 52.56 -23.68
CA ALA A 18 -8.75 51.23 -24.02
C ALA A 18 -9.35 50.26 -23.00
N LEU A 19 -10.50 49.71 -23.39
CA LEU A 19 -11.14 48.58 -22.69
C LEU A 19 -10.25 47.34 -22.89
N GLY A 20 -9.30 47.14 -21.95
CA GLY A 20 -8.50 45.93 -21.88
C GLY A 20 -9.40 44.76 -21.57
N LEU A 21 -9.74 44.00 -22.59
CA LEU A 21 -10.40 42.70 -22.48
C LEU A 21 -9.41 41.73 -21.83
N VAL A 22 -9.45 41.63 -20.49
CA VAL A 22 -8.74 40.56 -19.77
C VAL A 22 -9.46 39.26 -20.12
N LEU A 23 -8.90 38.51 -21.08
CA LEU A 23 -9.22 37.12 -21.30
C LEU A 23 -8.72 36.38 -20.04
N VAL A 24 -9.62 36.18 -19.08
CA VAL A 24 -9.45 35.16 -18.04
C VAL A 24 -9.53 33.84 -18.78
N ALA A 25 -8.37 33.29 -19.13
CA ALA A 25 -8.25 31.91 -19.51
C ALA A 25 -8.65 31.12 -18.25
N SER A 26 -9.90 30.74 -18.16
CA SER A 26 -10.34 29.70 -17.24
C SER A 26 -9.57 28.46 -17.63
N SER A 27 -8.46 28.19 -16.93
CA SER A 27 -7.88 26.86 -16.91
C SER A 27 -8.97 25.98 -16.29
N GLU A 28 -9.77 25.32 -17.12
CA GLU A 28 -10.48 24.15 -16.67
C GLU A 28 -9.39 23.19 -16.19
N ALA A 29 -9.15 23.19 -14.88
CA ALA A 29 -8.45 22.10 -14.23
C ALA A 29 -9.34 20.88 -14.54
N GLY A 30 -8.96 20.12 -15.56
CA GLY A 30 -9.64 18.92 -15.96
C GLY A 30 -9.83 18.10 -14.70
N GLN A 31 -11.07 17.84 -14.34
CA GLN A 31 -11.41 16.99 -13.22
C GLN A 31 -10.74 15.65 -13.51
N VAL A 32 -9.67 15.34 -12.77
CA VAL A 32 -8.99 14.05 -12.90
C VAL A 32 -9.99 13.01 -12.41
N ILE A 33 -10.73 12.44 -13.37
CA ILE A 33 -11.63 11.33 -13.10
C ILE A 33 -10.72 10.13 -12.81
N ASP A 34 -10.74 9.67 -11.56
CA ASP A 34 -9.96 8.52 -11.15
C ASP A 34 -10.41 7.28 -11.93
N ARG A 35 -9.47 6.57 -12.54
CA ARG A 35 -9.77 5.47 -13.45
C ARG A 35 -10.03 4.18 -12.67
N VAL A 36 -11.06 3.44 -13.05
CA VAL A 36 -11.29 2.08 -12.55
C VAL A 36 -10.22 1.15 -13.13
N VAL A 37 -9.48 0.44 -12.28
CA VAL A 37 -8.45 -0.53 -12.65
C VAL A 37 -8.86 -1.97 -12.38
N ALA A 38 -9.79 -2.17 -11.44
CA ALA A 38 -10.44 -3.47 -11.23
C ALA A 38 -11.83 -3.27 -10.63
N ASN A 39 -12.68 -4.29 -10.77
CA ASN A 39 -13.93 -4.43 -10.04
C ASN A 39 -13.96 -5.83 -9.44
N VAL A 40 -14.17 -5.92 -8.14
CA VAL A 40 -14.21 -7.18 -7.38
C VAL A 40 -15.59 -7.29 -6.74
N ASN A 41 -16.44 -8.17 -7.22
CA ASN A 41 -17.81 -8.38 -6.73
C ASN A 41 -18.66 -7.11 -6.64
N GLY A 42 -18.40 -6.11 -7.50
CA GLY A 42 -19.05 -4.80 -7.45
C GLY A 42 -18.28 -3.71 -6.69
N HIS A 43 -17.24 -4.06 -5.93
CA HIS A 43 -16.32 -3.09 -5.34
C HIS A 43 -15.33 -2.60 -6.39
N VAL A 44 -15.30 -1.29 -6.56
CA VAL A 44 -14.45 -0.62 -7.56
C VAL A 44 -13.08 -0.35 -6.94
N VAL A 45 -12.02 -0.79 -7.63
CA VAL A 45 -10.63 -0.45 -7.32
C VAL A 45 -10.19 0.63 -8.30
N LEU A 46 -9.73 1.76 -7.77
CA LEU A 46 -9.33 2.92 -8.54
C LEU A 46 -7.82 2.94 -8.82
N GLN A 47 -7.41 3.72 -9.80
CA GLN A 47 -6.00 3.96 -10.11
C GLN A 47 -5.26 4.53 -8.89
N SER A 48 -5.88 5.45 -8.17
CA SER A 48 -5.33 6.02 -6.94
C SER A 48 -5.11 4.97 -5.84
N ASP A 49 -6.02 3.99 -5.70
CA ASP A 49 -5.86 2.89 -4.74
C ASP A 49 -4.65 2.03 -5.10
N TRP A 50 -4.50 1.73 -6.39
CA TRP A 50 -3.36 0.97 -6.89
C TRP A 50 -2.04 1.72 -6.72
N GLU A 51 -2.00 3.02 -7.01
CA GLU A 51 -0.82 3.85 -6.80
C GLU A 51 -0.43 3.95 -5.32
N GLN A 52 -1.42 4.04 -4.43
CA GLN A 52 -1.21 3.98 -2.99
C GLN A 52 -0.68 2.62 -2.53
N GLU A 53 -1.13 1.51 -3.15
CA GLU A 53 -0.57 0.18 -2.87
C GLU A 53 0.90 0.11 -3.25
N VAL A 54 1.25 0.55 -4.46
CA VAL A 54 2.65 0.60 -4.93
C VAL A 54 3.49 1.49 -4.01
N ALA A 55 2.99 2.65 -3.62
CA ALA A 55 3.67 3.55 -2.70
C ALA A 55 3.88 2.92 -1.32
N PHE A 56 2.90 2.20 -0.80
CA PHE A 56 3.02 1.48 0.46
C PHE A 56 4.04 0.34 0.39
N GLU A 57 4.04 -0.43 -0.70
CA GLU A 57 5.04 -1.47 -0.91
C GLU A 57 6.45 -0.88 -1.09
N ALA A 58 6.56 0.24 -1.79
CA ALA A 58 7.81 0.97 -1.92
C ALA A 58 8.33 1.42 -0.56
N PHE A 59 7.44 2.00 0.27
CA PHE A 59 7.74 2.37 1.65
C PHE A 59 8.22 1.17 2.48
N THR A 60 7.49 0.05 2.48
CA THR A 60 7.85 -1.14 3.27
C THR A 60 9.14 -1.82 2.80
N ASN A 61 9.51 -1.65 1.53
CA ASN A 61 10.74 -2.20 0.96
C ASN A 61 11.90 -1.17 0.92
N ALA A 62 11.70 0.03 1.46
CA ALA A 62 12.65 1.14 1.42
C ALA A 62 13.15 1.44 -0.01
N ARG A 63 12.24 1.40 -1.00
CA ARG A 63 12.48 1.64 -2.42
C ARG A 63 11.71 2.87 -2.89
N GLU A 64 12.15 3.48 -3.99
CA GLU A 64 11.36 4.53 -4.65
C GLU A 64 10.19 3.90 -5.44
N PRO A 65 8.96 4.48 -5.39
CA PRO A 65 7.80 3.96 -6.12
C PRO A 65 8.04 3.86 -7.63
N GLU A 66 8.83 4.77 -8.19
CA GLU A 66 9.20 4.82 -9.62
C GLU A 66 10.14 3.67 -10.03
N SER A 67 10.81 3.04 -9.07
CA SER A 67 11.69 1.89 -9.32
C SER A 67 10.93 0.58 -9.58
N PHE A 68 9.61 0.57 -9.37
CA PHE A 68 8.78 -0.62 -9.60
C PHE A 68 8.57 -0.85 -11.08
N THR A 69 8.93 -2.03 -11.54
CA THR A 69 8.67 -2.50 -12.91
C THR A 69 7.17 -2.67 -13.18
N ALA A 70 6.80 -2.77 -14.44
CA ALA A 70 5.40 -3.03 -14.81
C ALA A 70 4.86 -4.33 -14.19
N ASP A 71 5.69 -5.38 -14.11
CA ASP A 71 5.30 -6.65 -13.49
C ASP A 71 5.12 -6.54 -11.98
N GLU A 72 6.01 -5.81 -11.28
CA GLU A 72 5.87 -5.55 -9.85
C GLU A 72 4.62 -4.71 -9.56
N ARG A 73 4.35 -3.70 -10.37
CA ARG A 73 3.12 -2.90 -10.26
C ARG A 73 1.87 -3.75 -10.50
N LYS A 74 1.90 -4.63 -11.52
CA LYS A 74 0.82 -5.59 -11.76
C LYS A 74 0.62 -6.53 -10.56
N ALA A 75 1.71 -7.04 -9.99
CA ALA A 75 1.64 -7.88 -8.80
C ALA A 75 1.06 -7.12 -7.57
N ALA A 76 1.32 -5.81 -7.45
CA ALA A 76 0.69 -4.97 -6.43
C ALA A 76 -0.83 -4.86 -6.64
N LEU A 77 -1.30 -4.73 -7.90
CA LEU A 77 -2.74 -4.76 -8.20
C LEU A 77 -3.37 -6.12 -7.86
N ASP A 78 -2.70 -7.22 -8.19
CA ASP A 78 -3.17 -8.57 -7.85
C ASP A 78 -3.29 -8.75 -6.34
N ARG A 79 -2.35 -8.22 -5.54
CA ARG A 79 -2.44 -8.23 -4.06
C ARG A 79 -3.56 -7.35 -3.54
N LEU A 80 -3.80 -6.20 -4.15
CA LEU A 80 -4.91 -5.33 -3.77
C LEU A 80 -6.27 -6.01 -4.02
N ILE A 81 -6.41 -6.75 -5.13
CA ILE A 81 -7.57 -7.58 -5.41
C ILE A 81 -7.74 -8.68 -4.35
N ASP A 82 -6.64 -9.36 -3.97
CA ASP A 82 -6.66 -10.39 -2.92
C ASP A 82 -7.05 -9.80 -1.55
N GLN A 83 -6.55 -8.62 -1.23
CA GLN A 83 -6.94 -7.91 -0.01
C GLN A 83 -8.43 -7.57 0.00
N GLU A 84 -8.99 -7.18 -1.15
CA GLU A 84 -10.42 -6.90 -1.25
C GLU A 84 -11.27 -8.15 -1.03
N LEU A 85 -10.90 -9.28 -1.66
CA LEU A 85 -11.57 -10.57 -1.46
C LEU A 85 -11.54 -11.01 0.01
N LEU A 86 -10.41 -10.84 0.69
CA LEU A 86 -10.29 -11.17 2.11
C LEU A 86 -11.07 -10.18 2.98
N ARG A 87 -11.08 -8.89 2.63
CA ARG A 87 -11.84 -7.86 3.36
C ARG A 87 -13.34 -8.13 3.32
N GLU A 88 -13.88 -8.62 2.21
CA GLU A 88 -15.27 -9.05 2.12
C GLU A 88 -15.62 -10.17 3.13
N GLN A 89 -14.62 -10.96 3.55
CA GLN A 89 -14.82 -12.03 4.53
C GLN A 89 -14.74 -11.53 5.98
N VAL A 90 -14.21 -10.31 6.20
CA VAL A 90 -14.10 -9.70 7.53
C VAL A 90 -15.47 -9.17 7.97
N ARG A 91 -15.88 -9.52 9.18
CA ARG A 91 -17.12 -8.98 9.75
C ARG A 91 -16.93 -7.51 10.13
N PRO A 92 -17.80 -6.58 9.67
CA PRO A 92 -17.65 -5.14 9.89
C PRO A 92 -17.62 -4.71 11.37
N SER A 93 -18.06 -5.58 12.29
CA SER A 93 -18.29 -5.24 13.69
C SER A 93 -17.07 -5.35 14.61
N GLN A 94 -15.91 -5.72 14.11
CA GLN A 94 -14.70 -5.90 14.93
C GLN A 94 -13.48 -5.19 14.30
N PRO A 95 -13.36 -3.86 14.50
CA PRO A 95 -12.13 -3.17 14.10
C PRO A 95 -10.92 -3.72 14.89
N ALA A 96 -9.73 -3.65 14.30
CA ALA A 96 -8.51 -4.00 15.02
C ALA A 96 -8.36 -3.10 16.26
N PRO A 97 -7.95 -3.64 17.42
CA PRO A 97 -7.72 -2.84 18.61
C PRO A 97 -6.68 -1.74 18.35
N THR A 98 -6.96 -0.51 18.77
CA THR A 98 -6.12 0.66 18.49
C THR A 98 -4.72 0.54 19.11
N ASP A 99 -4.59 -0.12 20.25
CA ASP A 99 -3.31 -0.42 20.89
C ASP A 99 -2.44 -1.39 20.06
N GLN A 100 -3.05 -2.40 19.43
CA GLN A 100 -2.35 -3.31 18.52
C GLN A 100 -1.92 -2.61 17.24
N VAL A 101 -2.77 -1.75 16.68
CA VAL A 101 -2.41 -0.92 15.51
C VAL A 101 -1.23 -0.02 15.85
N ALA A 102 -1.29 0.70 16.98
CA ALA A 102 -0.22 1.58 17.42
C ALA A 102 1.09 0.81 17.68
N ALA A 103 1.02 -0.35 18.32
CA ALA A 103 2.18 -1.22 18.55
C ALA A 103 2.82 -1.67 17.22
N ARG A 104 2.01 -2.09 16.24
CA ARG A 104 2.52 -2.52 14.94
C ARG A 104 3.14 -1.38 14.14
N VAL A 105 2.54 -0.19 14.16
CA VAL A 105 3.13 1.01 13.54
C VAL A 105 4.46 1.37 14.21
N ALA A 106 4.55 1.26 15.53
CA ALA A 106 5.79 1.51 16.25
C ALA A 106 6.89 0.48 15.90
N GLU A 107 6.53 -0.79 15.71
CA GLU A 107 7.46 -1.82 15.23
C GLU A 107 7.99 -1.49 13.84
N VAL A 108 7.12 -1.16 12.89
CA VAL A 108 7.50 -0.73 11.54
C VAL A 108 8.46 0.44 11.61
N ARG A 109 8.11 1.50 12.36
CA ARG A 109 8.99 2.65 12.56
C ARG A 109 10.36 2.27 13.15
N ASN A 110 10.39 1.34 14.13
CA ASN A 110 11.64 0.89 14.73
C ASN A 110 12.52 0.06 13.77
N GLU A 111 11.93 -0.72 12.88
CA GLU A 111 12.68 -1.44 11.84
C GLU A 111 13.32 -0.47 10.86
N PHE A 112 12.57 0.51 10.38
CA PHE A 112 13.08 1.54 9.49
C PHE A 112 14.16 2.40 10.15
N ARG A 113 14.04 2.72 11.42
CA ARG A 113 15.04 3.49 12.17
C ARG A 113 16.42 2.83 12.17
N LYS A 114 16.50 1.49 12.09
CA LYS A 114 17.77 0.76 12.01
C LYS A 114 18.47 0.98 10.67
N LEU A 115 17.70 1.14 9.60
CA LEU A 115 18.19 1.35 8.24
C LEU A 115 18.41 2.83 7.93
N HIS A 116 17.61 3.70 8.53
CA HIS A 116 17.56 5.14 8.28
C HIS A 116 17.49 5.91 9.62
N PRO A 117 18.64 6.25 10.23
CA PRO A 117 18.70 6.94 11.53
C PRO A 117 17.92 8.25 11.57
N ASP A 118 17.80 8.95 10.43
CA ASP A 118 17.07 10.22 10.30
C ASP A 118 15.57 10.06 10.60
N TRP A 119 15.02 8.84 10.51
CA TRP A 119 13.62 8.53 10.81
C TRP A 119 13.36 8.29 12.30
N ALA A 120 14.38 8.47 13.13
CA ALA A 120 14.23 8.34 14.58
C ALA A 120 13.41 9.50 15.17
N THR A 121 13.41 10.67 14.54
CA THR A 121 12.63 11.84 14.97
C THR A 121 11.21 11.81 14.41
N ASP A 122 10.28 12.52 15.04
CA ASP A 122 8.90 12.61 14.54
C ASP A 122 8.84 13.37 13.21
N GLU A 123 9.65 14.43 13.06
CA GLU A 123 9.78 15.21 11.84
C GLU A 123 10.29 14.33 10.68
N GLY A 124 11.35 13.55 10.92
CA GLY A 124 11.91 12.64 9.91
C GLY A 124 10.94 11.54 9.53
N TRP A 125 10.20 11.00 10.50
CA TRP A 125 9.15 10.02 10.24
C TRP A 125 8.03 10.59 9.37
N HIS A 126 7.50 11.78 9.72
CA HIS A 126 6.45 12.42 8.91
C HIS A 126 6.94 12.82 7.52
N ALA A 127 8.17 13.33 7.40
CA ALA A 127 8.76 13.63 6.11
C ALA A 127 8.89 12.38 5.23
N THR A 128 9.25 11.24 5.83
CA THR A 128 9.31 9.96 5.12
C THR A 128 7.93 9.52 4.64
N LEU A 129 6.91 9.53 5.50
CA LEU A 129 5.56 9.18 5.06
C LEU A 129 5.11 10.07 3.90
N GLN A 130 5.33 11.39 3.99
CA GLN A 130 4.99 12.34 2.93
C GLN A 130 5.71 12.04 1.61
N ARG A 131 6.98 11.62 1.65
CA ARG A 131 7.75 11.24 0.47
C ARG A 131 7.07 10.11 -0.31
N TYR A 132 6.43 9.18 0.40
CA TYR A 132 5.66 8.08 -0.19
C TYR A 132 4.17 8.41 -0.39
N GLY A 133 3.77 9.67 -0.23
CA GLY A 133 2.37 10.07 -0.33
C GLY A 133 1.47 9.47 0.76
N LEU A 134 2.06 9.05 1.89
CA LEU A 134 1.35 8.45 3.02
C LEU A 134 1.13 9.47 4.13
N THR A 135 0.05 9.30 4.88
CA THR A 135 -0.19 9.98 6.14
C THR A 135 -0.15 8.98 7.28
N GLN A 136 0.11 9.45 8.51
CA GLN A 136 0.05 8.60 9.70
C GLN A 136 -1.30 7.87 9.81
N SER A 137 -2.41 8.59 9.59
CA SER A 137 -3.75 8.00 9.65
C SER A 137 -4.00 6.96 8.55
N ALA A 138 -3.50 7.19 7.33
CA ALA A 138 -3.61 6.20 6.25
C ALA A 138 -2.81 4.93 6.56
N LEU A 139 -1.61 5.09 7.13
CA LEU A 139 -0.78 3.97 7.58
C LEU A 139 -1.48 3.18 8.69
N GLU A 140 -2.01 3.86 9.72
CA GLU A 140 -2.74 3.23 10.84
C GLU A 140 -3.97 2.47 10.35
N LYS A 141 -4.75 3.09 9.46
CA LYS A 141 -5.91 2.42 8.84
C LYS A 141 -5.48 1.14 8.13
N ARG A 142 -4.44 1.22 7.30
CA ARG A 142 -3.94 0.09 6.52
C ARG A 142 -3.42 -1.03 7.42
N VAL A 143 -2.67 -0.69 8.47
CA VAL A 143 -2.20 -1.65 9.47
C VAL A 143 -3.39 -2.29 10.19
N GLY A 144 -4.42 -1.52 10.53
CA GLY A 144 -5.65 -2.04 11.12
C GLY A 144 -6.38 -3.04 10.22
N ASP A 145 -6.56 -2.70 8.94
CA ASP A 145 -7.17 -3.59 7.94
C ASP A 145 -6.34 -4.88 7.79
N GLN A 146 -5.03 -4.79 7.79
CA GLN A 146 -4.10 -5.92 7.68
C GLN A 146 -4.16 -6.84 8.91
N LEU A 147 -4.24 -6.27 10.12
CA LEU A 147 -4.41 -7.04 11.36
C LEU A 147 -5.74 -7.79 11.39
N GLN A 148 -6.82 -7.20 10.88
CA GLN A 148 -8.12 -7.86 10.78
C GLN A 148 -8.07 -9.06 9.83
N ILE A 149 -7.46 -8.89 8.65
CA ILE A 149 -7.28 -9.97 7.67
C ILE A 149 -6.42 -11.10 8.26
N MET A 150 -5.32 -10.76 8.94
CA MET A 150 -4.47 -11.74 9.60
C MET A 150 -5.23 -12.52 10.67
N LYS A 151 -6.00 -11.82 11.51
CA LYS A 151 -6.83 -12.46 12.53
C LYS A 151 -7.86 -13.38 11.91
N LEU A 152 -8.54 -12.96 10.85
CA LEU A 152 -9.50 -13.79 10.13
C LEU A 152 -8.84 -15.07 9.60
N ALA A 153 -7.66 -14.95 8.97
CA ALA A 153 -6.91 -16.09 8.45
C ALA A 153 -6.50 -17.05 9.58
N GLU A 154 -5.98 -16.52 10.70
CA GLU A 154 -5.64 -17.31 11.88
C GLU A 154 -6.87 -18.04 12.45
N ASP A 155 -7.96 -17.33 12.70
CA ASP A 155 -9.19 -17.92 13.30
C ASP A 155 -9.78 -19.01 12.38
N ARG A 156 -9.68 -18.86 11.07
CA ARG A 156 -10.24 -19.79 10.09
C ARG A 156 -9.34 -21.00 9.82
N LEU A 157 -8.04 -20.79 9.70
CA LEU A 157 -7.11 -21.79 9.15
C LEU A 157 -6.31 -22.52 10.24
N ARG A 158 -5.95 -21.83 11.33
CA ARG A 158 -5.13 -22.39 12.40
C ARG A 158 -5.70 -23.69 12.99
N PRO A 159 -7.02 -23.85 13.22
CA PRO A 159 -7.58 -25.10 13.78
C PRO A 159 -7.31 -26.34 12.94
N SER A 160 -7.09 -26.17 11.63
CA SER A 160 -6.81 -27.28 10.70
C SER A 160 -5.32 -27.64 10.59
N ILE A 161 -4.43 -26.85 11.22
CA ILE A 161 -2.98 -27.06 11.15
C ILE A 161 -2.53 -27.98 12.27
N GLN A 162 -2.15 -29.19 11.90
CA GLN A 162 -1.56 -30.17 12.80
C GLN A 162 -0.20 -30.60 12.26
N ILE A 163 0.86 -30.38 13.04
CA ILE A 163 2.23 -30.81 12.71
C ILE A 163 2.60 -31.89 13.71
N ASP A 164 2.73 -33.11 13.22
CA ASP A 164 3.14 -34.26 14.01
C ASP A 164 4.68 -34.32 14.15
N GLU A 165 5.15 -35.17 15.06
CA GLU A 165 6.57 -35.33 15.33
C GLU A 165 7.31 -35.89 14.12
N ARG A 166 6.69 -36.79 13.37
CA ARG A 166 7.28 -37.40 12.18
C ARG A 166 7.57 -36.37 11.09
N ALA A 167 6.69 -35.39 10.91
CA ALA A 167 6.91 -34.30 9.96
C ALA A 167 8.14 -33.45 10.38
N VAL A 168 8.31 -33.21 11.67
CA VAL A 168 9.46 -32.48 12.22
C VAL A 168 10.75 -33.26 12.01
N GLU A 169 10.75 -34.58 12.30
CA GLU A 169 11.89 -35.45 12.09
C GLU A 169 12.30 -35.54 10.62
N THR A 170 11.29 -35.72 9.72
CA THR A 170 11.51 -35.76 8.28
C THR A 170 12.17 -34.45 7.80
N TYR A 171 11.63 -33.29 8.19
CA TYR A 171 12.21 -32.00 7.82
C TYR A 171 13.66 -31.85 8.34
N TYR A 172 13.91 -32.26 9.57
CA TYR A 172 15.26 -32.20 10.14
C TYR A 172 16.25 -33.06 9.36
N HIS A 173 15.92 -34.31 9.05
CA HIS A 173 16.82 -35.23 8.37
C HIS A 173 17.00 -34.93 6.88
N ASP A 174 15.93 -34.57 6.19
CA ASP A 174 15.90 -34.45 4.73
C ASP A 174 16.27 -33.05 4.24
N GLN A 175 16.06 -32.00 5.07
CA GLN A 175 16.33 -30.62 4.68
C GLN A 175 17.39 -29.96 5.57
N LEU A 176 17.12 -29.79 6.87
CA LEU A 176 18.01 -29.01 7.74
C LEU A 176 19.41 -29.61 7.90
N LEU A 177 19.51 -30.93 8.13
CA LEU A 177 20.77 -31.59 8.37
C LEU A 177 21.72 -31.59 7.15
N PRO A 178 21.24 -31.81 5.91
CA PRO A 178 22.06 -31.64 4.72
C PRO A 178 22.53 -30.20 4.51
N GLU A 179 21.64 -29.21 4.72
CA GLU A 179 22.00 -27.79 4.61
C GLU A 179 23.08 -27.38 5.59
N LEU A 180 22.96 -27.79 6.87
CA LEU A 180 23.99 -27.53 7.89
C LEU A 180 25.34 -28.15 7.53
N LYS A 181 25.35 -29.39 7.01
CA LYS A 181 26.57 -30.08 6.55
C LYS A 181 27.22 -29.36 5.38
N GLN A 182 26.41 -28.94 4.37
CA GLN A 182 26.88 -28.22 3.19
C GLN A 182 27.47 -26.85 3.55
N ALA A 183 26.84 -26.15 4.50
CA ALA A 183 27.31 -24.87 5.00
C ALA A 183 28.52 -24.96 5.95
N GLY A 184 28.98 -26.15 6.31
CA GLY A 184 30.04 -26.35 7.31
C GLY A 184 29.64 -25.85 8.71
N SER A 185 28.34 -25.68 8.95
CA SER A 185 27.82 -25.18 10.22
C SER A 185 27.75 -26.25 11.28
N ARG A 186 27.72 -25.82 12.56
CA ARG A 186 27.54 -26.75 13.68
C ARG A 186 26.20 -27.48 13.54
N ILE A 187 26.26 -28.82 13.60
CA ILE A 187 25.05 -29.65 13.64
C ILE A 187 24.36 -29.45 14.99
N THR A 188 23.18 -28.85 14.96
CA THR A 188 22.35 -28.67 16.17
C THR A 188 21.45 -29.89 16.33
N PRO A 189 21.42 -30.54 17.53
CA PRO A 189 20.55 -31.68 17.77
C PRO A 189 19.07 -31.37 17.53
N LEU A 190 18.29 -32.37 17.06
CA LEU A 190 16.87 -32.23 16.80
C LEU A 190 16.09 -31.66 18.01
N THR A 191 16.45 -32.09 19.20
CA THR A 191 15.82 -31.66 20.47
C THR A 191 15.90 -30.14 20.69
N GLU A 192 16.99 -29.51 20.26
CA GLU A 192 17.17 -28.05 20.40
C GLU A 192 16.40 -27.25 19.34
N VAL A 193 16.11 -27.85 18.19
CA VAL A 193 15.46 -27.17 17.05
C VAL A 193 14.03 -27.63 16.82
N PHE A 194 13.56 -28.64 17.54
CA PHE A 194 12.23 -29.26 17.36
C PHE A 194 11.10 -28.22 17.32
N GLY A 195 11.03 -27.37 18.33
CA GLY A 195 9.99 -26.34 18.40
C GLY A 195 10.06 -25.32 17.25
N ARG A 196 11.27 -24.95 16.83
CA ARG A 196 11.48 -24.03 15.69
C ARG A 196 11.05 -24.65 14.37
N ILE A 197 11.39 -25.93 14.15
CA ILE A 197 10.96 -26.66 12.95
C ILE A 197 9.44 -26.82 12.95
N LYS A 198 8.84 -27.18 14.09
CA LYS A 198 7.37 -27.31 14.21
C LYS A 198 6.67 -26.00 13.86
N ASN A 199 7.17 -24.87 14.36
CA ASN A 199 6.62 -23.53 14.04
C ASN A 199 6.80 -23.22 12.55
N LEU A 200 7.97 -23.44 11.99
CA LEU A 200 8.25 -23.25 10.55
C LEU A 200 7.29 -24.06 9.67
N LEU A 201 7.06 -25.33 10.01
CA LEU A 201 6.15 -26.19 9.28
C LEU A 201 4.69 -25.71 9.42
N ALA A 202 4.32 -25.22 10.60
CA ALA A 202 2.99 -24.64 10.82
C ALA A 202 2.78 -23.37 10.00
N GLU A 203 3.79 -22.50 9.91
CA GLU A 203 3.76 -21.30 9.06
C GLU A 203 3.67 -21.66 7.56
N LYS A 204 4.48 -22.62 7.10
CA LYS A 204 4.39 -23.14 5.72
C LYS A 204 2.98 -23.65 5.42
N LYS A 205 2.40 -24.42 6.35
CA LYS A 205 1.05 -24.96 6.18
C LYS A 205 -0.01 -23.86 6.18
N MET A 206 0.13 -22.84 7.03
CA MET A 206 -0.73 -21.66 7.02
C MET A 206 -0.71 -20.96 5.65
N ASN A 207 0.47 -20.74 5.09
CA ASN A 207 0.63 -20.09 3.79
C ASN A 207 0.01 -20.93 2.65
N GLU A 208 0.16 -22.26 2.67
CA GLU A 208 -0.49 -23.16 1.71
C GLU A 208 -2.03 -23.06 1.79
N LEU A 209 -2.57 -23.11 3.01
CA LEU A 209 -4.02 -23.02 3.22
C LEU A 209 -4.57 -21.65 2.84
N LEU A 210 -3.85 -20.57 3.14
CA LEU A 210 -4.23 -19.21 2.75
C LEU A 210 -4.23 -19.08 1.22
N SER A 211 -3.18 -19.58 0.55
CA SER A 211 -3.10 -19.56 -0.91
C SER A 211 -4.25 -20.37 -1.55
N GLY A 212 -4.57 -21.53 -1.01
CA GLY A 212 -5.70 -22.34 -1.46
C GLY A 212 -7.05 -21.65 -1.25
N TRP A 213 -7.22 -21.00 -0.10
CA TRP A 213 -8.43 -20.23 0.18
C TRP A 213 -8.58 -19.02 -0.75
N LEU A 214 -7.50 -18.25 -0.97
CA LEU A 214 -7.50 -17.16 -1.94
C LEU A 214 -7.84 -17.63 -3.35
N ALA A 215 -7.28 -18.77 -3.79
CA ALA A 215 -7.61 -19.35 -5.09
C ALA A 215 -9.12 -19.70 -5.20
N SER A 216 -9.73 -20.24 -4.13
CA SER A 216 -11.19 -20.47 -4.06
C SER A 216 -11.97 -19.17 -4.15
N LEU A 217 -11.60 -18.16 -3.34
CA LEU A 217 -12.26 -16.85 -3.37
C LEU A 217 -12.20 -16.22 -4.77
N ARG A 218 -11.03 -16.27 -5.42
CA ARG A 218 -10.87 -15.77 -6.80
C ARG A 218 -11.77 -16.50 -7.80
N SER A 219 -11.88 -17.83 -7.68
CA SER A 219 -12.70 -18.65 -8.60
C SER A 219 -14.21 -18.45 -8.41
N GLU A 220 -14.65 -18.07 -7.23
CA GLU A 220 -16.05 -17.84 -6.86
C GLU A 220 -16.47 -16.37 -7.07
N SER A 221 -15.51 -15.47 -7.30
CA SER A 221 -15.73 -14.03 -7.39
C SER A 221 -15.78 -13.52 -8.82
N HIS A 222 -16.55 -12.46 -9.04
CA HIS A 222 -16.56 -11.73 -10.31
C HIS A 222 -15.48 -10.64 -10.27
N ILE A 223 -14.33 -10.92 -10.91
CA ILE A 223 -13.21 -9.99 -11.01
C ILE A 223 -13.14 -9.51 -12.46
N ALA A 224 -13.30 -8.21 -12.68
CA ALA A 224 -13.19 -7.55 -13.97
C ALA A 224 -12.07 -6.51 -13.93
N THR A 225 -11.09 -6.63 -14.80
CA THR A 225 -10.05 -5.61 -15.03
C THR A 225 -10.32 -4.96 -16.38
N PRO A 226 -10.60 -3.65 -16.45
CA PRO A 226 -10.82 -2.95 -17.72
C PRO A 226 -9.59 -3.09 -18.63
N ASP A 227 -9.81 -3.28 -19.94
CA ASP A 227 -8.73 -3.28 -20.92
C ASP A 227 -8.04 -1.89 -20.89
N PRO A 228 -6.71 -1.82 -20.71
CA PRO A 228 -5.96 -0.56 -20.73
C PRO A 228 -6.21 0.27 -21.99
N LYS A 229 -6.56 -0.37 -23.10
CA LYS A 229 -6.80 0.26 -24.41
C LYS A 229 -8.22 0.84 -24.59
N ALA A 230 -9.17 0.48 -23.74
CA ALA A 230 -10.56 0.95 -23.87
C ALA A 230 -10.72 2.43 -23.52
N GLY A 231 -9.80 3.05 -22.81
CA GLY A 231 -9.83 4.47 -22.42
C GLY A 231 -9.28 5.44 -23.46
N GLU A 232 -8.54 4.96 -24.48
CA GLU A 232 -7.95 5.82 -25.52
C GLU A 232 -8.85 6.06 -26.73
N GLN A 233 -9.92 5.29 -26.88
CA GLN A 233 -10.82 5.38 -28.06
C GLN A 233 -11.95 6.42 -27.94
N ASN A 234 -12.06 7.11 -26.80
CA ASN A 234 -13.10 8.13 -26.54
C ASN A 234 -12.52 9.53 -26.31
N ARG A 235 -11.35 9.84 -26.86
CA ARG A 235 -10.83 11.20 -26.89
C ARG A 235 -10.80 11.76 -28.31
#